data_10da1c91f2a324175861ae9633af6cdc
#
_entry.id   10da1c91f2a324175861ae9633af6cdc
#
_cell.length_a   1.000
_cell.length_b   1.000
_cell.length_c   1.000
_cell.angle_alpha   90.00
_cell.angle_beta   90.00
_cell.angle_gamma   90.00
#
_symmetry.space_group_name_H-M   'P 1'
#
loop_
_entity.id
_entity.type
_entity.pdbx_description
1 polymer ?
#
loop_
_entity_poly.entity_id
_entity_poly.type
_entity_poly.pdbx_seq_one_letter_code
_entity_poly.pdbx_strand_id
1 'polypeptide(L)'
;MANLDINFARQQFPAFQSDYLKGQGFFENAGGSYTCSQVIDRLNRFYTHRKVQPYGAYAASQLGGDEMDEARNRLSGLMGIKSDQLNFGPSTTQNTYVLSKAFSKLLNENDAIIVTNQDHEANSGPWRRLSEDGLEIREWAVAVSYTHLTLPTNREV
;
A
#
# COMPACT_ATOMS: atom_id res chain seq x y z
N MET A 1 11.78 -0.25 -27.45
CA MET A 1 11.70 -0.21 -25.99
C MET A 1 13.12 -0.18 -25.47
N ALA A 2 13.47 0.74 -24.61
CA ALA A 2 14.79 0.73 -23.96
C ALA A 2 14.87 -0.49 -23.04
N ASN A 3 15.97 -1.23 -23.12
CA ASN A 3 16.18 -2.35 -22.21
C ASN A 3 16.41 -1.83 -20.79
N LEU A 4 15.75 -2.45 -19.81
CA LEU A 4 15.96 -2.15 -18.39
C LEU A 4 17.42 -2.48 -18.01
N ASP A 5 18.15 -1.52 -17.46
CA ASP A 5 19.43 -1.78 -16.84
C ASP A 5 19.21 -2.46 -15.47
N ILE A 6 19.29 -3.78 -15.47
CA ILE A 6 19.07 -4.61 -14.28
C ILE A 6 20.13 -4.34 -13.21
N ASN A 7 21.37 -4.08 -13.60
CA ASN A 7 22.45 -3.80 -12.66
C ASN A 7 22.22 -2.48 -11.95
N PHE A 8 21.89 -1.44 -12.70
CA PHE A 8 21.50 -0.17 -12.11
C PHE A 8 20.31 -0.32 -11.16
N ALA A 9 19.24 -1.02 -11.59
CA ALA A 9 18.06 -1.22 -10.75
C ALA A 9 18.41 -1.95 -9.44
N ARG A 10 19.18 -3.04 -9.50
CA ARG A 10 19.60 -3.80 -8.30
C ARG A 10 20.49 -2.99 -7.35
N GLN A 11 21.34 -2.12 -7.88
CA GLN A 11 22.21 -1.25 -7.07
C GLN A 11 21.41 -0.23 -6.24
N GLN A 12 20.16 0.08 -6.62
CA GLN A 12 19.31 0.97 -5.83
C GLN A 12 18.84 0.36 -4.51
N PHE A 13 18.98 -0.97 -4.34
CA PHE A 13 18.50 -1.70 -3.17
C PHE A 13 19.70 -2.27 -2.39
N PRO A 14 20.08 -1.67 -1.25
CA PRO A 14 21.26 -2.08 -0.49
C PRO A 14 21.24 -3.55 -0.05
N ALA A 15 20.05 -4.12 0.18
CA ALA A 15 19.92 -5.52 0.56
C ALA A 15 20.55 -6.48 -0.45
N PHE A 16 20.48 -6.18 -1.75
CA PHE A 16 21.08 -7.01 -2.80
C PHE A 16 22.61 -6.89 -2.92
N GLN A 17 23.21 -5.98 -2.16
CA GLN A 17 24.67 -5.88 -2.01
C GLN A 17 25.21 -6.75 -0.86
N SER A 18 24.30 -7.33 -0.07
CA SER A 18 24.67 -8.17 1.08
C SER A 18 25.07 -9.58 0.65
N ASP A 19 26.11 -10.12 1.27
CA ASP A 19 26.63 -11.45 0.95
C ASP A 19 25.61 -12.57 1.16
N TYR A 20 24.67 -12.42 2.13
CA TYR A 20 23.67 -13.44 2.39
C TYR A 20 22.59 -13.55 1.29
N LEU A 21 22.43 -12.52 0.44
CA LEU A 21 21.55 -12.56 -0.74
C LEU A 21 22.28 -12.85 -2.05
N LYS A 22 23.59 -13.04 -2.00
CA LYS A 22 24.39 -13.31 -3.18
C LYS A 22 23.97 -14.61 -3.85
N GLY A 23 23.63 -14.52 -5.14
CA GLY A 23 23.18 -15.67 -5.92
C GLY A 23 21.73 -16.13 -5.63
N GLN A 24 20.99 -15.41 -4.78
CA GLN A 24 19.59 -15.72 -4.50
C GLN A 24 18.65 -14.87 -5.35
N GLY A 25 17.52 -15.48 -5.77
CA GLY A 25 16.39 -14.78 -6.35
C GLY A 25 15.39 -14.42 -5.24
N PHE A 26 14.92 -13.18 -5.22
CA PHE A 26 13.89 -12.74 -4.29
C PHE A 26 12.56 -12.61 -5.03
N PHE A 27 11.60 -13.46 -4.67
CA PHE A 27 10.28 -13.55 -5.32
C PHE A 27 9.11 -13.21 -4.39
N GLU A 28 9.39 -12.84 -3.13
CA GLU A 28 8.40 -12.60 -2.07
C GLU A 28 8.02 -11.11 -1.95
N ASN A 29 7.85 -10.43 -3.09
CA ASN A 29 7.46 -9.01 -3.08
C ASN A 29 6.01 -8.77 -2.63
N ALA A 30 5.16 -9.78 -2.65
CA ALA A 30 3.77 -9.67 -2.20
C ALA A 30 3.67 -9.51 -0.67
N GLY A 31 4.51 -10.20 0.08
CA GLY A 31 4.57 -10.10 1.54
C GLY A 31 5.39 -8.91 2.04
N GLY A 32 6.37 -8.46 1.26
CA GLY A 32 7.21 -7.32 1.57
C GLY A 32 8.36 -7.17 0.59
N SER A 33 8.78 -5.96 0.35
CA SER A 33 9.87 -5.64 -0.58
C SER A 33 11.03 -4.98 0.16
N TYR A 34 12.24 -5.25 -0.31
CA TYR A 34 13.41 -4.51 0.15
C TYR A 34 13.28 -3.03 -0.22
N THR A 35 13.79 -2.18 0.68
CA THR A 35 13.69 -0.72 0.52
C THR A 35 14.87 -0.19 -0.28
N CYS A 36 14.63 0.72 -1.21
CA CYS A 36 15.69 1.40 -1.96
C CYS A 36 16.42 2.43 -1.10
N SER A 37 17.68 2.73 -1.46
CA SER A 37 18.55 3.67 -0.74
C SER A 37 17.91 5.06 -0.59
N GLN A 38 17.22 5.56 -1.61
CA GLN A 38 16.58 6.87 -1.57
C GLN A 38 15.53 6.99 -0.44
N VAL A 39 14.78 5.91 -0.17
CA VAL A 39 13.80 5.89 0.93
C VAL A 39 14.52 5.80 2.28
N ILE A 40 15.57 4.97 2.38
CA ILE A 40 16.39 4.85 3.60
C ILE A 40 16.99 6.19 3.98
N ASP A 41 17.59 6.90 3.02
CA ASP A 41 18.21 8.20 3.22
C ASP A 41 17.17 9.26 3.62
N ARG A 42 15.97 9.21 3.01
CA ARG A 42 14.89 10.13 3.38
C ARG A 42 14.42 9.88 4.80
N LEU A 43 14.26 8.63 5.23
CA LEU A 43 13.90 8.28 6.60
C LEU A 43 14.98 8.69 7.60
N ASN A 44 16.25 8.45 7.30
CA ASN A 44 17.36 8.88 8.13
C ASN A 44 17.36 10.40 8.31
N ARG A 45 17.18 11.17 7.22
CA ARG A 45 17.08 12.63 7.27
C ARG A 45 15.86 13.08 8.08
N PHE A 46 14.72 12.42 7.93
CA PHE A 46 13.54 12.72 8.74
C PHE A 46 13.83 12.56 10.23
N TYR A 47 14.35 11.41 10.64
CA TYR A 47 14.60 11.16 12.05
C TYR A 47 15.68 12.07 12.66
N THR A 48 16.69 12.45 11.89
CA THR A 48 17.80 13.28 12.38
C THR A 48 17.51 14.77 12.34
N HIS A 49 16.66 15.25 11.42
CA HIS A 49 16.53 16.69 11.17
C HIS A 49 15.09 17.21 11.06
N ARG A 50 14.07 16.34 10.95
CA ARG A 50 12.70 16.74 10.59
C ARG A 50 11.63 16.18 11.53
N LYS A 51 12.01 15.36 12.51
CA LYS A 51 11.06 14.73 13.44
C LYS A 51 10.56 15.73 14.48
N VAL A 52 9.79 16.69 14.00
CA VAL A 52 9.09 17.71 14.81
C VAL A 52 7.68 17.86 14.28
N GLN A 53 6.80 18.53 15.04
CA GLN A 53 5.46 18.84 14.56
C GLN A 53 5.57 19.71 13.29
N PRO A 54 5.00 19.30 12.14
CA PRO A 54 5.05 20.11 10.90
C PRO A 54 4.11 21.33 10.99
N TYR A 55 4.31 22.28 10.07
CA TYR A 55 3.50 23.49 9.90
C TYR A 55 3.54 24.49 11.09
N GLY A 56 4.52 24.39 11.96
CA GLY A 56 4.74 25.38 13.02
C GLY A 56 5.58 26.57 12.55
N ALA A 57 5.77 27.55 13.44
CA ALA A 57 6.40 28.82 13.09
C ALA A 57 7.94 28.80 12.97
N TYR A 58 8.61 27.75 13.41
CA TYR A 58 10.08 27.63 13.36
C TYR A 58 10.57 26.82 12.18
N ALA A 59 11.81 27.09 11.72
CA ALA A 59 12.34 26.60 10.45
C ALA A 59 12.25 25.09 10.25
N ALA A 60 12.60 24.26 11.25
CA ALA A 60 12.55 22.80 11.10
C ALA A 60 11.11 22.30 10.90
N SER A 61 10.14 22.92 11.56
CA SER A 61 8.72 22.62 11.44
C SER A 61 8.15 23.01 10.06
N GLN A 62 8.53 24.18 9.55
CA GLN A 62 8.16 24.62 8.21
C GLN A 62 8.71 23.66 7.16
N LEU A 63 10.00 23.34 7.22
CA LEU A 63 10.63 22.37 6.30
C LEU A 63 9.97 20.98 6.36
N GLY A 64 9.53 20.55 7.54
CA GLY A 64 8.77 19.30 7.67
C GLY A 64 7.43 19.36 6.95
N GLY A 65 6.71 20.47 7.05
CA GLY A 65 5.45 20.72 6.33
C GLY A 65 5.66 20.76 4.81
N ASP A 66 6.66 21.53 4.36
CA ASP A 66 6.98 21.66 2.94
C ASP A 66 7.31 20.29 2.31
N GLU A 67 8.06 19.43 3.00
CA GLU A 67 8.35 18.07 2.52
C GLU A 67 7.11 17.17 2.43
N MET A 68 6.16 17.34 3.34
CA MET A 68 4.87 16.62 3.27
C MET A 68 4.03 17.09 2.08
N ASP A 69 3.99 18.40 1.85
CA ASP A 69 3.26 18.98 0.73
C ASP A 69 3.92 18.62 -0.61
N GLU A 70 5.24 18.65 -0.69
CA GLU A 70 5.99 18.16 -1.86
C GLU A 70 5.62 16.70 -2.18
N ALA A 71 5.63 15.82 -1.19
CA ALA A 71 5.30 14.41 -1.39
C ALA A 71 3.88 14.24 -1.94
N ARG A 72 2.91 14.96 -1.35
CA ARG A 72 1.51 14.93 -1.81
C ARG A 72 1.36 15.46 -3.22
N ASN A 73 1.97 16.61 -3.53
CA ASN A 73 1.88 17.24 -4.85
C ASN A 73 2.54 16.38 -5.95
N ARG A 74 3.70 15.80 -5.67
CA ARG A 74 4.38 14.91 -6.63
C ARG A 74 3.58 13.66 -6.93
N LEU A 75 3.08 12.99 -5.89
CA LEU A 75 2.33 11.74 -6.09
C LEU A 75 0.97 12.00 -6.75
N SER A 76 0.24 13.04 -6.34
CA SER A 76 -1.02 13.41 -6.98
C SER A 76 -0.82 13.80 -8.45
N GLY A 77 0.26 14.51 -8.77
CA GLY A 77 0.62 14.82 -10.16
C GLY A 77 0.90 13.58 -11.01
N LEU A 78 1.62 12.59 -10.46
CA LEU A 78 1.86 11.30 -11.13
C LEU A 78 0.58 10.49 -11.34
N MET A 79 -0.38 10.60 -10.43
CA MET A 79 -1.68 9.92 -10.51
C MET A 79 -2.71 10.68 -11.35
N GLY A 80 -2.43 11.91 -11.75
CA GLY A 80 -3.36 12.77 -12.50
C GLY A 80 -4.58 13.21 -11.69
N ILE A 81 -4.45 13.33 -10.36
CA ILE A 81 -5.51 13.77 -9.42
C ILE A 81 -5.10 15.07 -8.71
N LYS A 82 -6.04 15.69 -8.00
CA LYS A 82 -5.74 16.85 -7.17
C LYS A 82 -5.07 16.43 -5.86
N SER A 83 -4.24 17.30 -5.30
CA SER A 83 -3.52 17.00 -4.04
C SER A 83 -4.44 16.83 -2.83
N ASP A 84 -5.60 17.47 -2.81
CA ASP A 84 -6.63 17.32 -1.79
C ASP A 84 -7.40 15.97 -1.85
N GLN A 85 -7.27 15.25 -2.97
CA GLN A 85 -7.81 13.90 -3.14
C GLN A 85 -6.86 12.79 -2.68
N LEU A 86 -5.64 13.15 -2.24
CA LEU A 86 -4.63 12.21 -1.81
C LEU A 86 -4.37 12.32 -0.31
N ASN A 87 -4.57 11.21 0.40
CA ASN A 87 -4.23 11.10 1.80
C ASN A 87 -3.27 9.94 2.03
N PHE A 88 -2.30 10.14 2.93
CA PHE A 88 -1.40 9.09 3.38
C PHE A 88 -1.85 8.53 4.71
N GLY A 89 -1.73 7.24 4.89
CA GLY A 89 -1.94 6.57 6.16
C GLY A 89 -0.89 5.49 6.39
N PRO A 90 -0.88 4.88 7.58
CA PRO A 90 0.21 3.99 8.00
C PRO A 90 0.21 2.64 7.28
N SER A 91 -0.92 2.17 6.77
CA SER A 91 -1.05 0.91 6.02
C SER A 91 -2.38 0.83 5.27
N THR A 92 -2.46 -0.08 4.29
CA THR A 92 -3.71 -0.37 3.58
C THR A 92 -4.81 -0.81 4.56
N THR A 93 -4.51 -1.70 5.49
CA THR A 93 -5.47 -2.18 6.51
C THR A 93 -6.06 -1.02 7.32
N GLN A 94 -5.20 -0.15 7.84
CA GLN A 94 -5.65 1.01 8.63
C GLN A 94 -6.46 1.98 7.77
N ASN A 95 -6.01 2.26 6.57
CA ASN A 95 -6.71 3.18 5.66
C ASN A 95 -8.10 2.64 5.29
N THR A 96 -8.20 1.36 4.96
CA THR A 96 -9.49 0.73 4.62
C THR A 96 -10.42 0.70 5.84
N TYR A 97 -9.88 0.43 7.03
CA TYR A 97 -10.67 0.48 8.27
C TYR A 97 -11.26 1.89 8.52
N VAL A 98 -10.42 2.93 8.44
CA VAL A 98 -10.88 4.32 8.60
C VAL A 98 -11.93 4.67 7.54
N LEU A 99 -11.68 4.27 6.29
CA LEU A 99 -12.59 4.53 5.18
C LEU A 99 -13.93 3.82 5.37
N SER A 100 -13.93 2.53 5.76
CA SER A 100 -15.16 1.78 6.02
C SER A 100 -16.00 2.42 7.13
N LYS A 101 -15.36 2.88 8.22
CA LYS A 101 -16.05 3.57 9.31
C LYS A 101 -16.56 4.98 8.93
N ALA A 102 -15.89 5.65 8.00
CA ALA A 102 -16.41 6.90 7.46
C ALA A 102 -17.65 6.67 6.57
N PHE A 103 -17.58 5.67 5.68
CA PHE A 103 -18.71 5.32 4.80
C PHE A 103 -19.91 4.76 5.56
N SER A 104 -19.72 4.00 6.64
CA SER A 104 -20.83 3.45 7.42
C SER A 104 -21.81 4.51 7.93
N LYS A 105 -21.33 5.76 8.10
CA LYS A 105 -22.18 6.89 8.50
C LYS A 105 -23.00 7.49 7.36
N LEU A 106 -22.69 7.14 6.13
CA LEU A 106 -23.38 7.62 4.93
C LEU A 106 -24.34 6.56 4.37
N LEU A 107 -24.17 5.31 4.79
CA LEU A 107 -24.98 4.17 4.34
C LEU A 107 -26.22 4.02 5.21
N ASN A 108 -27.32 3.58 4.59
CA ASN A 108 -28.61 3.35 5.22
C ASN A 108 -28.93 1.84 5.25
N GLU A 109 -29.97 1.45 5.99
CA GLU A 109 -30.41 0.05 6.16
C GLU A 109 -30.73 -0.67 4.83
N ASN A 110 -31.03 0.06 3.76
CA ASN A 110 -31.33 -0.50 2.44
C ASN A 110 -30.12 -0.55 1.50
N ASP A 111 -28.97 -0.06 1.95
CA ASP A 111 -27.74 -0.10 1.18
C ASP A 111 -27.02 -1.43 1.42
N ALA A 112 -26.34 -1.92 0.38
CA ALA A 112 -25.54 -3.13 0.47
C ALA A 112 -24.09 -2.84 0.02
N ILE A 113 -23.15 -3.50 0.67
CA ILE A 113 -21.74 -3.46 0.30
C ILE A 113 -21.40 -4.75 -0.42
N ILE A 114 -20.79 -4.62 -1.61
CA ILE A 114 -20.31 -5.77 -2.37
C ILE A 114 -18.82 -5.95 -2.08
N VAL A 115 -18.45 -7.14 -1.63
CA VAL A 115 -17.06 -7.56 -1.42
C VAL A 115 -16.77 -8.78 -2.28
N THR A 116 -15.50 -8.99 -2.65
CA THR A 116 -15.12 -10.21 -3.37
C THR A 116 -14.58 -11.26 -2.42
N ASN A 117 -14.58 -12.53 -2.85
CA ASN A 117 -13.95 -13.62 -2.12
C ASN A 117 -12.45 -13.77 -2.43
N GLN A 118 -11.89 -12.87 -3.23
CA GLN A 118 -10.49 -12.93 -3.64
C GLN A 118 -9.64 -11.74 -3.14
N ASP A 119 -10.28 -10.71 -2.65
CA ASP A 119 -9.57 -9.58 -2.07
C ASP A 119 -8.83 -9.98 -0.80
N HIS A 120 -7.66 -9.38 -0.64
CA HIS A 120 -6.92 -9.53 0.60
C HIS A 120 -7.76 -9.06 1.79
N GLU A 121 -7.64 -9.74 2.94
CA GLU A 121 -8.41 -9.45 4.16
C GLU A 121 -8.24 -7.98 4.64
N ALA A 122 -7.10 -7.37 4.38
CA ALA A 122 -6.87 -5.95 4.65
C ALA A 122 -7.86 -5.02 3.92
N ASN A 123 -8.36 -5.46 2.75
CA ASN A 123 -9.39 -4.73 2.00
C ASN A 123 -10.79 -5.18 2.37
N SER A 124 -11.10 -6.48 2.27
CA SER A 124 -12.48 -6.99 2.46
C SER A 124 -12.94 -7.03 3.91
N GLY A 125 -12.03 -7.30 4.87
CA GLY A 125 -12.36 -7.49 6.27
C GLY A 125 -13.05 -6.30 6.93
N PRO A 126 -12.53 -5.07 6.82
CA PRO A 126 -13.19 -3.89 7.39
C PRO A 126 -14.61 -3.66 6.87
N TRP A 127 -14.87 -3.94 5.59
CA TRP A 127 -16.21 -3.81 5.01
C TRP A 127 -17.15 -4.92 5.48
N ARG A 128 -16.66 -6.17 5.56
CA ARG A 128 -17.46 -7.31 6.07
C ARG A 128 -17.94 -7.08 7.50
N ARG A 129 -17.12 -6.44 8.34
CA ARG A 129 -17.49 -6.12 9.73
C ARG A 129 -18.63 -5.14 9.86
N LEU A 130 -18.96 -4.38 8.83
CA LEU A 130 -20.12 -3.49 8.87
C LEU A 130 -21.46 -4.26 8.91
N SER A 131 -21.45 -5.58 8.69
CA SER A 131 -22.62 -6.42 8.99
C SER A 131 -22.99 -6.42 10.48
N GLU A 132 -22.02 -6.24 11.37
CA GLU A 132 -22.25 -6.10 12.81
C GLU A 132 -23.01 -4.79 13.15
N ASP A 133 -22.89 -3.80 12.30
CA ASP A 133 -23.59 -2.52 12.37
C ASP A 133 -24.96 -2.57 11.60
N GLY A 134 -25.38 -3.74 11.11
CA GLY A 134 -26.66 -3.97 10.46
C GLY A 134 -26.68 -3.74 8.94
N LEU A 135 -25.54 -3.50 8.31
CA LEU A 135 -25.45 -3.32 6.85
C LEU A 135 -25.44 -4.67 6.11
N GLU A 136 -26.11 -4.75 4.98
CA GLU A 136 -26.08 -5.92 4.12
C GLU A 136 -24.73 -6.06 3.42
N ILE A 137 -24.09 -7.23 3.55
CA ILE A 137 -22.87 -7.58 2.85
C ILE A 137 -23.17 -8.63 1.80
N ARG A 138 -22.90 -8.32 0.54
CA ARG A 138 -23.03 -9.25 -0.58
C ARG A 138 -21.67 -9.68 -1.06
N GLU A 139 -21.46 -10.99 -1.18
CA GLU A 139 -20.21 -11.51 -1.72
C GLU A 139 -20.34 -11.74 -3.22
N TRP A 140 -19.46 -11.09 -3.98
CA TRP A 140 -19.25 -11.41 -5.38
C TRP A 140 -18.19 -12.50 -5.47
N ALA A 141 -18.65 -13.74 -5.60
CA ALA A 141 -17.77 -14.88 -5.77
C ALA A 141 -17.20 -14.91 -7.19
N VAL A 142 -15.90 -14.98 -7.30
CA VAL A 142 -15.24 -15.22 -8.59
C VAL A 142 -15.30 -16.71 -8.88
N ALA A 143 -15.77 -17.08 -10.08
CA ALA A 143 -15.89 -18.50 -10.46
C ALA A 143 -14.50 -19.15 -10.51
N VAL A 144 -14.33 -20.23 -9.77
CA VAL A 144 -13.06 -20.96 -9.62
C VAL A 144 -12.44 -21.39 -10.96
N SER A 145 -13.25 -21.58 -12.01
CA SER A 145 -12.80 -21.92 -13.37
C SER A 145 -11.87 -20.87 -14.01
N TYR A 146 -11.87 -19.64 -13.51
CA TYR A 146 -11.00 -18.57 -14.02
C TYR A 146 -9.74 -18.33 -13.17
N THR A 147 -9.67 -18.91 -11.98
CA THR A 147 -8.61 -18.67 -11.01
C THR A 147 -7.59 -19.80 -10.92
N HIS A 148 -7.85 -20.93 -11.56
CA HIS A 148 -6.95 -22.07 -11.55
C HIS A 148 -6.19 -22.16 -12.88
N LEU A 149 -4.93 -21.76 -12.88
CA LEU A 149 -3.91 -22.59 -13.48
C LEU A 149 -3.80 -23.84 -12.60
N THR A 150 -4.59 -24.85 -12.89
CA THR A 150 -4.34 -26.17 -12.36
C THR A 150 -3.02 -26.64 -12.96
N LEU A 151 -1.94 -26.49 -12.22
CA LEU A 151 -0.79 -27.34 -12.45
C LEU A 151 -1.32 -28.78 -12.27
N PRO A 152 -1.16 -29.66 -13.28
CA PRO A 152 -1.48 -31.06 -13.08
C PRO A 152 -0.60 -31.55 -11.94
N THR A 153 -1.19 -31.66 -10.76
CA THR A 153 -0.55 -32.42 -9.69
C THR A 153 -0.67 -33.87 -10.05
N ASN A 154 0.34 -34.39 -10.73
CA ASN A 154 0.56 -35.82 -10.79
C ASN A 154 0.80 -36.30 -9.34
N ARG A 155 -0.27 -36.58 -8.63
CA ARG A 155 -0.25 -37.47 -7.51
C ARG A 155 -0.58 -38.87 -8.04
N GLU A 156 0.42 -39.50 -8.58
CA GLU A 156 0.52 -40.92 -8.64
C GLU A 156 1.72 -41.32 -7.77
N VAL A 157 1.45 -41.71 -6.56
CA VAL A 157 2.27 -42.62 -5.79
C VAL A 157 1.28 -43.60 -5.16
#